data_e19d5ba15a995de185dc19918279a06a
#
_entry.id   e19d5ba15a995de185dc19918279a06a
#
_cell.length_a   1.000
_cell.length_b   1.000
_cell.length_c   1.000
_cell.angle_alpha   90.00
_cell.angle_beta   90.00
_cell.angle_gamma   90.00
#
_symmetry.space_group_name_H-M   'P 1'
#
loop_
_entity.id
_entity.type
_entity.pdbx_description
1 polymer ?
#
loop_
_entity_poly.entity_id
_entity_poly.type
_entity_poly.pdbx_seq_one_letter_code
_entity_poly.pdbx_strand_id
1 'polypeptide(L)'
;MPFHSRTIGSSADGTVETHDGSHVLRFERYLPHSIEQVWAAITEPEQLVSWLAEAEIDLSLGGHVRLRWLNADEQGNRAVMNATITQLEPPRLLEYAGDIHGTLRFELREEASGCILTFSSTLPASNAGLPLQLAGWHTHLDFLAEALNGQAVDWPHWPIDRWTRHYERYAQKRRAKQEGDHSSQKGNL
;
A
#
# COMPACT_ATOMS: atom_id res chain seq x y z
N MET A 1 -8.63 -19.11 -28.62
CA MET A 1 -8.92 -18.40 -27.35
C MET A 1 -7.90 -17.29 -27.21
N PRO A 2 -8.28 -16.02 -27.32
CA PRO A 2 -7.30 -14.93 -27.15
C PRO A 2 -7.02 -14.76 -25.66
N PHE A 3 -5.76 -14.96 -25.29
CA PHE A 3 -5.24 -14.55 -23.99
C PHE A 3 -5.33 -13.04 -23.90
N HIS A 4 -6.23 -12.53 -23.08
CA HIS A 4 -6.19 -11.13 -22.67
C HIS A 4 -4.97 -10.97 -21.76
N SER A 5 -3.84 -10.58 -22.35
CA SER A 5 -2.71 -10.06 -21.59
C SER A 5 -3.18 -8.79 -20.88
N ARG A 6 -3.60 -8.91 -19.63
CA ARG A 6 -3.68 -7.75 -18.75
C ARG A 6 -2.25 -7.27 -18.56
N THR A 7 -1.89 -6.21 -19.26
CA THR A 7 -0.71 -5.42 -18.90
C THR A 7 -1.04 -4.77 -17.56
N ILE A 8 -0.72 -5.45 -16.47
CA ILE A 8 -0.72 -4.87 -15.13
C ILE A 8 0.49 -3.95 -15.13
N GLY A 9 0.24 -2.66 -15.42
CA GLY A 9 1.29 -1.66 -15.33
C GLY A 9 1.85 -1.62 -13.91
N SER A 10 3.14 -1.47 -13.77
CA SER A 10 3.85 -1.42 -12.47
C SER A 10 3.38 -0.29 -11.55
N SER A 11 2.46 0.55 -11.97
CA SER A 11 1.92 1.69 -11.22
C SER A 11 0.41 1.87 -11.41
N ALA A 12 -0.36 0.77 -11.33
CA ALA A 12 -1.82 0.84 -11.38
C ALA A 12 -2.38 1.55 -10.14
N ASP A 13 -3.42 2.39 -10.33
CA ASP A 13 -4.07 3.11 -9.24
C ASP A 13 -4.72 2.16 -8.24
N GLY A 14 -4.66 2.56 -6.98
CA GLY A 14 -5.42 1.91 -5.92
C GLY A 14 -6.91 2.19 -6.04
N THR A 15 -7.72 1.26 -5.56
CA THR A 15 -9.17 1.34 -5.45
C THR A 15 -9.61 1.48 -4.01
N VAL A 16 -10.82 1.99 -3.79
CA VAL A 16 -11.46 2.06 -2.47
C VAL A 16 -12.82 1.39 -2.57
N GLU A 17 -13.05 0.42 -1.70
CA GLU A 17 -14.36 -0.17 -1.44
C GLU A 17 -14.81 0.24 -0.04
N THR A 18 -16.10 0.53 0.13
CA THR A 18 -16.68 0.91 1.42
C THR A 18 -17.75 -0.09 1.78
N HIS A 19 -17.57 -0.77 2.92
CA HIS A 19 -18.49 -1.77 3.45
C HIS A 19 -18.60 -1.61 4.97
N ASP A 20 -19.80 -1.74 5.49
CA ASP A 20 -20.11 -1.93 6.94
C ASP A 20 -19.23 -1.14 7.92
N GLY A 21 -19.08 0.16 7.67
CA GLY A 21 -18.31 1.03 8.55
C GLY A 21 -16.79 1.01 8.35
N SER A 22 -16.31 0.47 7.24
CA SER A 22 -14.88 0.47 6.88
C SER A 22 -14.63 0.86 5.42
N HIS A 23 -13.43 1.39 5.16
CA HIS A 23 -12.86 1.57 3.84
C HIS A 23 -11.73 0.56 3.63
N VAL A 24 -11.77 -0.16 2.51
CA VAL A 24 -10.68 -1.04 2.08
C VAL A 24 -10.00 -0.40 0.88
N LEU A 25 -8.77 0.02 1.07
CA LEU A 25 -7.88 0.45 -0.01
C LEU A 25 -7.20 -0.80 -0.55
N ARG A 26 -7.17 -0.96 -1.88
CA ARG A 26 -6.58 -2.12 -2.53
C ARG A 26 -5.69 -1.71 -3.70
N PHE A 27 -4.50 -2.33 -3.75
CA PHE A 27 -3.54 -2.21 -4.84
C PHE A 27 -3.13 -3.59 -5.33
N GLU A 28 -2.90 -3.73 -6.62
CA GLU A 28 -2.33 -4.93 -7.22
C GLU A 28 -1.06 -4.55 -8.00
N ARG A 29 0.01 -5.32 -7.82
CA ARG A 29 1.31 -5.10 -8.46
C ARG A 29 1.85 -6.41 -9.03
N TYR A 30 2.17 -6.41 -10.32
CA TYR A 30 3.02 -7.44 -10.87
C TYR A 30 4.48 -7.07 -10.61
N LEU A 31 5.21 -7.96 -9.98
CA LEU A 31 6.63 -7.81 -9.64
C LEU A 31 7.41 -8.93 -10.34
N PRO A 32 8.37 -8.62 -11.25
CA PRO A 32 9.14 -9.62 -11.99
C PRO A 32 10.27 -10.21 -11.12
N HIS A 33 9.88 -10.72 -9.95
CA HIS A 33 10.75 -11.30 -8.93
C HIS A 33 10.07 -12.54 -8.33
N SER A 34 10.85 -13.47 -7.78
CA SER A 34 10.28 -14.66 -7.13
C SER A 34 9.44 -14.27 -5.90
N ILE A 35 8.51 -15.15 -5.53
CA ILE A 35 7.68 -14.93 -4.34
C ILE A 35 8.53 -14.82 -3.08
N GLU A 36 9.64 -15.56 -3.00
CA GLU A 36 10.60 -15.53 -1.88
C GLU A 36 11.30 -14.18 -1.79
N GLN A 37 11.70 -13.59 -2.93
CA GLN A 37 12.31 -12.26 -2.95
C GLN A 37 11.32 -11.18 -2.51
N VAL A 38 10.08 -11.24 -2.97
CA VAL A 38 9.03 -10.30 -2.54
C VAL A 38 8.68 -10.49 -1.08
N TRP A 39 8.59 -11.75 -0.62
CA TRP A 39 8.36 -12.06 0.79
C TRP A 39 9.45 -11.49 1.69
N ALA A 40 10.71 -11.68 1.35
CA ALA A 40 11.84 -11.09 2.06
C ALA A 40 11.74 -9.55 2.11
N ALA A 41 11.38 -8.91 0.99
CA ALA A 41 11.24 -7.46 0.91
C ALA A 41 10.15 -6.89 1.84
N ILE A 42 9.11 -7.66 2.16
CA ILE A 42 8.00 -7.22 3.03
C ILE A 42 8.12 -7.71 4.48
N THR A 43 9.11 -8.56 4.81
CA THR A 43 9.25 -9.14 6.15
C THR A 43 10.60 -8.88 6.81
N GLU A 44 11.67 -8.73 6.03
CA GLU A 44 13.02 -8.56 6.58
C GLU A 44 13.31 -7.08 6.86
N PRO A 45 13.68 -6.69 8.10
CA PRO A 45 13.98 -5.31 8.48
C PRO A 45 14.99 -4.62 7.57
N GLU A 46 16.04 -5.35 7.16
CA GLU A 46 17.11 -4.85 6.29
C GLU A 46 16.60 -4.49 4.89
N GLN A 47 15.53 -5.13 4.44
CA GLN A 47 14.90 -4.84 3.15
C GLN A 47 13.80 -3.79 3.27
N LEU A 48 13.02 -3.81 4.34
CA LEU A 48 11.96 -2.84 4.61
C LEU A 48 12.48 -1.40 4.67
N VAL A 49 13.69 -1.18 5.18
CA VAL A 49 14.32 0.15 5.22
C VAL A 49 14.56 0.75 3.82
N SER A 50 14.64 -0.09 2.80
CA SER A 50 14.90 0.34 1.42
C SER A 50 13.69 0.96 0.73
N TRP A 51 12.46 0.73 1.24
CA TRP A 51 11.24 1.17 0.56
C TRP A 51 10.10 1.63 1.48
N LEU A 52 10.09 1.24 2.76
CA LEU A 52 8.97 1.49 3.65
C LEU A 52 9.37 2.21 4.93
N ALA A 53 10.09 1.53 5.83
CA ALA A 53 10.30 1.97 7.20
C ALA A 53 11.47 1.23 7.85
N GLU A 54 12.01 1.80 8.92
CA GLU A 54 12.73 0.99 9.91
C GLU A 54 11.73 0.09 10.63
N ALA A 55 12.06 -1.20 10.76
CA ALA A 55 11.15 -2.22 11.25
C ALA A 55 11.76 -3.06 12.37
N GLU A 56 10.93 -3.36 13.37
CA GLU A 56 11.14 -4.42 14.35
C GLU A 56 9.95 -5.38 14.20
N ILE A 57 10.21 -6.63 13.82
CA ILE A 57 9.18 -7.64 13.53
C ILE A 57 9.51 -8.94 14.25
N ASP A 58 8.58 -9.38 15.12
CA ASP A 58 8.50 -10.77 15.55
C ASP A 58 7.59 -11.51 14.56
N LEU A 59 8.19 -12.19 13.58
CA LEU A 59 7.47 -12.85 12.47
C LEU A 59 6.82 -14.16 12.95
N SER A 60 5.89 -14.04 13.89
CA SER A 60 5.05 -15.11 14.41
C SER A 60 3.59 -14.64 14.52
N LEU A 61 2.64 -15.58 14.52
CA LEU A 61 1.24 -15.24 14.76
C LEU A 61 1.07 -14.64 16.16
N GLY A 62 0.49 -13.43 16.25
CA GLY A 62 0.42 -12.64 17.49
C GLY A 62 1.70 -11.85 17.79
N GLY A 63 2.73 -11.98 16.96
CA GLY A 63 4.00 -11.26 17.10
C GLY A 63 3.85 -9.75 16.92
N HIS A 64 4.75 -9.00 17.55
CA HIS A 64 4.75 -7.55 17.50
C HIS A 64 5.42 -7.03 16.24
N VAL A 65 4.85 -5.97 15.65
CA VAL A 65 5.41 -5.21 14.55
C VAL A 65 5.50 -3.75 14.96
N ARG A 66 6.68 -3.16 14.79
CA ARG A 66 6.88 -1.72 14.95
C ARG A 66 7.53 -1.17 13.69
N LEU A 67 6.86 -0.23 13.06
CA LEU A 67 7.36 0.45 11.86
C LEU A 67 7.57 1.94 12.17
N ARG A 68 8.75 2.47 11.86
CA ARG A 68 9.06 3.90 11.90
C ARG A 68 9.33 4.39 10.48
N TRP A 69 8.39 5.13 9.93
CA TRP A 69 8.53 5.69 8.58
C TRP A 69 9.74 6.60 8.48
N LEU A 70 10.38 6.60 7.32
CA LEU A 70 11.61 7.37 7.09
C LEU A 70 11.37 8.66 6.31
N ASN A 71 10.24 8.77 5.60
CA ASN A 71 9.76 10.01 5.05
C ASN A 71 9.22 10.89 6.18
N ALA A 72 9.94 11.98 6.47
CA ALA A 72 9.51 12.95 7.46
C ALA A 72 8.48 13.94 6.88
N ASP A 73 7.64 14.51 7.74
CA ASP A 73 6.81 15.66 7.41
C ASP A 73 7.66 16.95 7.32
N GLU A 74 7.01 18.08 6.99
CA GLU A 74 7.68 19.39 6.88
C GLU A 74 8.33 19.85 8.19
N GLN A 75 7.89 19.33 9.33
CA GLN A 75 8.43 19.62 10.66
C GLN A 75 9.51 18.62 11.08
N GLY A 76 9.82 17.62 10.22
CA GLY A 76 10.80 16.58 10.49
C GLY A 76 10.29 15.43 11.35
N ASN A 77 8.98 15.36 11.64
CA ASN A 77 8.39 14.25 12.40
C ASN A 77 8.24 13.01 11.51
N ARG A 78 8.42 11.84 12.13
CA ARG A 78 8.26 10.54 11.48
C ARG A 78 7.17 9.76 12.18
N ALA A 79 6.23 9.22 11.39
CA ALA A 79 5.18 8.37 11.92
C ALA A 79 5.76 7.05 12.46
N VAL A 80 5.18 6.56 13.56
CA VAL A 80 5.48 5.25 14.13
C VAL A 80 4.17 4.49 14.26
N MET A 81 4.14 3.26 13.76
CA MET A 81 3.02 2.34 13.92
C MET A 81 3.44 1.15 14.79
N ASN A 82 2.60 0.82 15.76
CA ASN A 82 2.67 -0.44 16.47
C ASN A 82 1.53 -1.34 16.02
N ALA A 83 1.83 -2.60 15.75
CA ALA A 83 0.87 -3.55 15.23
C ALA A 83 1.10 -4.95 15.79
N THR A 84 0.12 -5.82 15.58
CA THR A 84 0.20 -7.24 15.93
C THR A 84 -0.12 -8.07 14.69
N ILE A 85 0.67 -9.11 14.41
CA ILE A 85 0.43 -10.03 13.31
C ILE A 85 -0.84 -10.84 13.60
N THR A 86 -1.82 -10.72 12.71
CA THR A 86 -3.14 -11.36 12.82
C THR A 86 -3.30 -12.56 11.89
N GLN A 87 -2.55 -12.58 10.76
CA GLN A 87 -2.47 -13.73 9.88
C GLN A 87 -1.05 -13.87 9.32
N LEU A 88 -0.58 -15.11 9.20
CA LEU A 88 0.76 -15.42 8.73
C LEU A 88 0.80 -16.79 8.04
N GLU A 89 1.02 -16.78 6.73
CA GLU A 89 1.20 -17.99 5.89
C GLU A 89 2.38 -17.77 4.93
N PRO A 90 3.63 -17.96 5.38
CA PRO A 90 4.80 -17.76 4.52
C PRO A 90 4.82 -18.70 3.32
N PRO A 91 5.21 -18.25 2.14
CA PRO A 91 5.55 -16.87 1.73
C PRO A 91 4.37 -16.13 1.08
N ARG A 92 3.11 -16.42 1.45
CA ARG A 92 1.92 -16.02 0.70
C ARG A 92 1.05 -14.97 1.37
N LEU A 93 1.06 -14.93 2.70
CA LEU A 93 0.16 -14.05 3.43
C LEU A 93 0.82 -13.50 4.68
N LEU A 94 0.79 -12.18 4.80
CA LEU A 94 1.10 -11.44 6.01
C LEU A 94 0.02 -10.40 6.25
N GLU A 95 -0.57 -10.43 7.45
CA GLU A 95 -1.50 -9.40 7.89
C GLU A 95 -1.17 -8.97 9.31
N TYR A 96 -1.20 -7.66 9.53
CA TYR A 96 -1.07 -7.10 10.87
C TYR A 96 -2.00 -5.91 11.09
N ALA A 97 -2.60 -5.84 12.28
CA ALA A 97 -3.48 -4.76 12.70
C ALA A 97 -2.70 -3.73 13.51
N GLY A 98 -2.67 -2.50 13.03
CA GLY A 98 -1.91 -1.38 13.59
C GLY A 98 -2.79 -0.30 14.22
N ASP A 99 -2.14 0.52 15.04
CA ASP A 99 -2.73 1.68 15.71
C ASP A 99 -2.96 2.88 14.77
N ILE A 100 -2.16 2.97 13.70
CA ILE A 100 -2.35 3.88 12.58
C ILE A 100 -2.43 3.07 11.29
N HIS A 101 -2.92 3.60 10.20
CA HIS A 101 -3.10 2.93 8.90
C HIS A 101 -4.00 1.68 8.92
N GLY A 102 -4.62 1.32 10.06
CA GLY A 102 -5.54 0.20 10.19
C GLY A 102 -4.90 -1.17 10.01
N THR A 103 -5.63 -2.11 9.42
CA THR A 103 -5.13 -3.45 9.12
C THR A 103 -4.45 -3.46 7.75
N LEU A 104 -3.19 -3.84 7.73
CA LEU A 104 -2.38 -3.97 6.52
C LEU A 104 -2.24 -5.44 6.15
N ARG A 105 -2.53 -5.78 4.90
CA ARG A 105 -2.52 -7.15 4.40
C ARG A 105 -1.76 -7.24 3.08
N PHE A 106 -0.82 -8.16 3.02
CA PHE A 106 0.00 -8.49 1.85
C PHE A 106 -0.30 -9.92 1.44
N GLU A 107 -0.80 -10.10 0.24
CA GLU A 107 -1.07 -11.42 -0.36
C GLU A 107 -0.19 -11.57 -1.59
N LEU A 108 0.57 -12.65 -1.65
CA LEU A 108 1.49 -12.96 -2.74
C LEU A 108 1.03 -14.20 -3.48
N ARG A 109 1.03 -14.12 -4.81
CA ARG A 109 0.70 -15.23 -5.70
C ARG A 109 1.75 -15.37 -6.79
N GLU A 110 2.29 -16.56 -6.95
CA GLU A 110 3.24 -16.86 -8.02
C GLU A 110 2.58 -16.69 -9.40
N GLU A 111 3.34 -16.15 -10.32
CA GLU A 111 3.05 -16.08 -11.75
C GLU A 111 4.23 -16.66 -12.54
N ALA A 112 4.01 -16.99 -13.84
CA ALA A 112 5.00 -17.69 -14.67
C ALA A 112 6.39 -17.02 -14.72
N SER A 113 6.46 -15.70 -14.54
CA SER A 113 7.70 -14.91 -14.61
C SER A 113 7.89 -13.94 -13.47
N GLY A 114 7.17 -14.13 -12.37
CA GLY A 114 7.24 -13.22 -11.22
C GLY A 114 6.20 -13.53 -10.16
N CYS A 115 5.75 -12.48 -9.48
CA CYS A 115 4.81 -12.56 -8.39
C CYS A 115 3.76 -11.44 -8.52
N ILE A 116 2.51 -11.73 -8.18
CA ILE A 116 1.49 -10.69 -7.97
C ILE A 116 1.37 -10.45 -6.47
N LEU A 117 1.62 -9.20 -6.10
CA LEU A 117 1.30 -8.66 -4.78
C LEU A 117 -0.08 -8.00 -4.83
N THR A 118 -0.98 -8.45 -3.97
CA THR A 118 -2.19 -7.71 -3.60
C THR A 118 -1.98 -7.13 -2.21
N PHE A 119 -1.93 -5.80 -2.15
CA PHE A 119 -1.85 -5.06 -0.89
C PHE A 119 -3.20 -4.44 -0.56
N SER A 120 -3.63 -4.53 0.69
CA SER A 120 -4.80 -3.80 1.17
C SER A 120 -4.57 -3.15 2.53
N SER A 121 -5.23 -2.01 2.73
CA SER A 121 -5.31 -1.30 4.01
C SER A 121 -6.77 -1.10 4.37
N THR A 122 -7.20 -1.63 5.51
CA THR A 122 -8.58 -1.50 6.01
C THR A 122 -8.63 -0.44 7.10
N LEU A 123 -9.38 0.63 6.84
CA LEU A 123 -9.52 1.81 7.69
C LEU A 123 -10.96 1.98 8.16
N PRO A 124 -11.21 2.59 9.34
CA PRO A 124 -12.57 2.99 9.73
C PRO A 124 -13.21 3.92 8.69
N ALA A 125 -14.52 3.80 8.46
CA ALA A 125 -15.26 4.65 7.51
C ALA A 125 -15.26 6.15 7.91
N SER A 126 -14.96 6.46 9.14
CA SER A 126 -14.73 7.84 9.63
C SER A 126 -13.45 8.48 9.09
N ASN A 127 -12.54 7.70 8.47
CA ASN A 127 -11.31 8.23 7.89
C ASN A 127 -11.62 9.08 6.65
N ALA A 128 -11.46 10.40 6.80
CA ALA A 128 -11.68 11.37 5.72
C ALA A 128 -10.46 11.52 4.78
N GLY A 129 -9.30 11.03 5.19
CA GLY A 129 -8.01 11.22 4.50
C GLY A 129 -7.71 10.20 3.40
N LEU A 130 -8.72 9.62 2.73
CA LEU A 130 -8.49 8.57 1.73
C LEU A 130 -7.51 8.95 0.61
N PRO A 131 -7.53 10.17 0.01
CA PRO A 131 -6.53 10.54 -0.98
C PRO A 131 -5.10 10.55 -0.45
N LEU A 132 -4.90 10.94 0.81
CA LEU A 132 -3.60 10.90 1.49
C LEU A 132 -3.11 9.46 1.68
N GLN A 133 -3.99 8.59 2.15
CA GLN A 133 -3.67 7.16 2.36
C GLN A 133 -3.35 6.48 1.03
N LEU A 134 -4.16 6.71 -0.01
CA LEU A 134 -3.93 6.17 -1.34
C LEU A 134 -2.60 6.65 -1.93
N ALA A 135 -2.30 7.94 -1.82
CA ALA A 135 -1.05 8.50 -2.33
C ALA A 135 0.18 7.95 -1.59
N GLY A 136 0.08 7.82 -0.27
CA GLY A 136 1.14 7.24 0.56
C GLY A 136 1.46 5.81 0.17
N TRP A 137 0.46 4.94 0.14
CA TRP A 137 0.65 3.53 -0.23
C TRP A 137 1.07 3.36 -1.70
N HIS A 138 0.50 4.14 -2.62
CA HIS A 138 0.94 4.13 -4.02
C HIS A 138 2.44 4.41 -4.14
N THR A 139 2.90 5.48 -3.46
CA THR A 139 4.31 5.88 -3.47
C THR A 139 5.22 4.80 -2.88
N HIS A 140 4.85 4.22 -1.74
CA HIS A 140 5.63 3.15 -1.12
C HIS A 140 5.66 1.86 -1.95
N LEU A 141 4.57 1.51 -2.64
CA LEU A 141 4.56 0.36 -3.54
C LEU A 141 5.39 0.59 -4.81
N ASP A 142 5.49 1.83 -5.30
CA ASP A 142 6.46 2.20 -6.35
C ASP A 142 7.89 2.02 -5.84
N PHE A 143 8.19 2.45 -4.61
CA PHE A 143 9.50 2.24 -3.97
C PHE A 143 9.83 0.76 -3.77
N LEU A 144 8.85 -0.08 -3.42
CA LEU A 144 9.05 -1.53 -3.34
C LEU A 144 9.52 -2.10 -4.68
N ALA A 145 8.86 -1.73 -5.78
CA ALA A 145 9.24 -2.19 -7.10
C ALA A 145 10.67 -1.74 -7.49
N GLU A 146 11.05 -0.51 -7.14
CA GLU A 146 12.40 0.02 -7.34
C GLU A 146 13.44 -0.68 -6.45
N ALA A 147 13.13 -0.89 -5.17
CA ALA A 147 14.01 -1.58 -4.22
C ALA A 147 14.31 -3.03 -4.63
N LEU A 148 13.31 -3.75 -5.14
CA LEU A 148 13.49 -5.09 -5.71
C LEU A 148 14.45 -5.11 -6.91
N ASN A 149 14.60 -3.99 -7.62
CA ASN A 149 15.58 -3.79 -8.68
C ASN A 149 16.91 -3.19 -8.18
N GLY A 150 17.14 -3.17 -6.87
CA GLY A 150 18.36 -2.66 -6.24
C GLY A 150 18.42 -1.14 -6.08
N GLN A 151 17.30 -0.45 -6.23
CA GLN A 151 17.19 1.01 -6.12
C GLN A 151 16.50 1.39 -4.80
N ALA A 152 17.25 1.41 -3.72
CA ALA A 152 16.74 1.86 -2.41
C ALA A 152 16.43 3.36 -2.42
N VAL A 153 15.43 3.77 -1.63
CA VAL A 153 15.06 5.17 -1.47
C VAL A 153 16.17 5.94 -0.75
N ASP A 154 16.58 7.08 -1.31
CA ASP A 154 17.36 8.09 -0.61
C ASP A 154 16.42 8.92 0.28
N TRP A 155 16.24 8.47 1.53
CA TRP A 155 15.26 9.05 2.45
C TRP A 155 15.48 10.53 2.77
N PRO A 156 16.71 11.05 2.92
CA PRO A 156 16.92 12.49 3.05
C PRO A 156 16.38 13.32 1.87
N HIS A 157 16.32 12.71 0.68
CA HIS A 157 15.87 13.35 -0.56
C HIS A 157 14.76 12.57 -1.24
N TRP A 158 13.87 11.96 -0.45
CA TRP A 158 12.78 11.17 -1.02
C TRP A 158 11.89 12.03 -1.96
N PRO A 159 11.41 11.46 -3.07
CA PRO A 159 10.76 12.23 -4.14
C PRO A 159 9.35 12.66 -3.76
N ILE A 160 9.21 13.69 -2.94
CA ILE A 160 7.92 14.24 -2.48
C ILE A 160 7.01 14.64 -3.64
N ASP A 161 7.58 15.08 -4.77
CA ASP A 161 6.81 15.41 -5.98
C ASP A 161 6.05 14.22 -6.54
N ARG A 162 6.57 12.99 -6.38
CA ARG A 162 5.89 11.75 -6.78
C ARG A 162 4.63 11.56 -5.93
N TRP A 163 4.77 11.69 -4.63
CA TRP A 163 3.65 11.60 -3.70
C TRP A 163 2.60 12.69 -3.99
N THR A 164 3.03 13.93 -4.22
CA THR A 164 2.15 15.06 -4.54
C THR A 164 1.33 14.78 -5.80
N ARG A 165 1.95 14.27 -6.87
CA ARG A 165 1.22 13.89 -8.11
C ARG A 165 0.19 12.79 -7.86
N HIS A 166 0.52 11.78 -7.06
CA HIS A 166 -0.44 10.74 -6.69
C HIS A 166 -1.60 11.33 -5.88
N TYR A 167 -1.31 12.17 -4.90
CA TYR A 167 -2.32 12.82 -4.07
C TYR A 167 -3.31 13.66 -4.90
N GLU A 168 -2.81 14.52 -5.77
CA GLU A 168 -3.63 15.36 -6.63
C GLU A 168 -4.55 14.52 -7.53
N ARG A 169 -4.03 13.46 -8.12
CA ARG A 169 -4.80 12.53 -8.95
C ARG A 169 -5.93 11.84 -8.18
N TYR A 170 -5.66 11.32 -6.99
CA TYR A 170 -6.67 10.69 -6.15
C TYR A 170 -7.71 11.69 -5.63
N ALA A 171 -7.28 12.90 -5.26
CA ALA A 171 -8.17 13.96 -4.84
C ALA A 171 -9.13 14.41 -5.96
N GLN A 172 -8.64 14.53 -7.20
CA GLN A 172 -9.46 14.83 -8.38
C GLN A 172 -10.50 13.73 -8.65
N LYS A 173 -10.09 12.45 -8.63
CA LYS A 173 -11.00 11.32 -8.83
C LYS A 173 -12.13 11.29 -7.80
N ARG A 174 -11.81 11.59 -6.54
CA ARG A 174 -12.81 11.63 -5.46
C ARG A 174 -13.81 12.76 -5.67
N ARG A 175 -13.36 13.97 -6.05
CA ARG A 175 -14.25 15.11 -6.36
C ARG A 175 -15.20 14.77 -7.51
N ALA A 176 -14.68 14.24 -8.61
CA ALA A 176 -15.47 13.85 -9.77
C ALA A 176 -16.57 12.81 -9.44
N LYS A 177 -16.25 11.85 -8.56
CA LYS A 177 -17.23 10.85 -8.09
C LYS A 177 -18.34 11.50 -7.26
N GLN A 178 -18.02 12.42 -6.35
CA GLN A 178 -19.00 13.13 -5.51
C GLN A 178 -19.93 14.01 -6.36
N GLU A 179 -19.42 14.68 -7.38
CA GLU A 179 -20.22 15.49 -8.31
C GLU A 179 -21.16 14.62 -9.15
N GLY A 180 -20.69 13.45 -9.62
CA GLY A 180 -21.49 12.48 -10.36
C GLY A 180 -22.66 11.93 -9.53
N ASP A 181 -22.42 11.58 -8.29
CA ASP A 181 -23.46 11.07 -7.37
C ASP A 181 -24.53 12.13 -7.05
N HIS A 182 -24.14 13.41 -6.88
CA HIS A 182 -25.08 14.53 -6.68
C HIS A 182 -25.94 14.82 -7.90
N SER A 183 -25.40 14.65 -9.10
CA SER A 183 -26.14 14.86 -10.36
C SER A 183 -27.19 13.77 -10.58
N SER A 184 -26.87 12.53 -10.20
CA SER A 184 -27.78 11.37 -10.33
C SER A 184 -28.98 11.46 -9.37
N GLN A 185 -28.81 12.06 -8.19
CA GLN A 185 -29.90 12.26 -7.24
C GLN A 185 -30.88 13.38 -7.64
N LYS A 186 -30.44 14.38 -8.42
CA LYS A 186 -31.31 15.49 -8.90
C LYS A 186 -32.13 15.14 -10.12
N GLY A 187 -31.81 14.06 -10.81
CA GLY A 187 -32.53 13.61 -12.01
C GLY A 187 -33.77 12.73 -11.76
N ASN A 188 -34.08 12.40 -10.51
CA ASN A 188 -35.17 11.49 -10.10
C ASN A 188 -36.29 12.19 -9.29
N LEU A 189 -36.52 13.50 -9.52
CA LEU A 189 -37.66 14.25 -8.98
C LEU A 189 -38.57 14.71 -10.09
#